data_237a76591f7400635725094860589bfa
#
_entry.id   237a76591f7400635725094860589bfa
#
_cell.length_a   1.000
_cell.length_b   1.000
_cell.length_c   1.000
_cell.angle_alpha   90.00
_cell.angle_beta   90.00
_cell.angle_gamma   90.00
#
_symmetry.space_group_name_H-M   'P 1'
#
loop_
_entity.id
_entity.type
_entity.pdbx_description
1 polymer ?
#
loop_
_entity_poly.entity_id
_entity_poly.type
_entity_poly.pdbx_seq_one_letter_code
_entity_poly.pdbx_strand_id
1 'polypeptide(L)'
;HLRPRANTYSAAFRVRSVASFAIHKFFQERGFMYAHTPLISCSDCEGAGEMFRVTTLELDNVPKTEDGKIDYSKDFFQKPAFLTVSGQLEGEIMAQSFGKIYTFGPTFRAERSYTQRHAAEFWMIEPEIAFADLSDDMDLAEDMIKYVISYVLENCKQELEFCNKFIDNGLIERLTTVANSDFARVTYTDAVKELEKNNDNFEFKAYWGCDLQTEHERYLTEQVFKKPDF
;
A
#
# COMPACT_ATOMS: atom_id res chain seq x y z
N HIS A 1 26.11 3.92 -3.07
CA HIS A 1 26.60 2.69 -2.40
C HIS A 1 26.94 2.91 -0.91
N LEU A 2 27.15 4.16 -0.47
CA LEU A 2 27.43 4.48 0.95
C LEU A 2 26.16 4.69 1.80
N ARG A 3 25.01 4.87 1.18
CA ARG A 3 23.73 5.13 1.89
C ARG A 3 23.44 4.13 3.03
N PRO A 4 23.56 2.81 2.86
CA PRO A 4 23.30 1.87 3.95
C PRO A 4 24.20 2.03 5.18
N ARG A 5 25.34 2.73 5.04
CA ARG A 5 26.27 3.01 6.15
C ARG A 5 25.92 4.28 6.92
N ALA A 6 25.07 5.13 6.37
CA ALA A 6 24.58 6.31 7.09
C ALA A 6 23.48 5.91 8.08
N ASN A 7 23.49 6.48 9.27
CA ASN A 7 22.58 6.10 10.36
C ASN A 7 21.10 6.16 9.96
N THR A 8 20.69 7.19 9.22
CA THR A 8 19.31 7.36 8.75
C THR A 8 18.87 6.20 7.86
N TYR A 9 19.68 5.84 6.86
CA TYR A 9 19.33 4.74 5.96
C TYR A 9 19.46 3.37 6.64
N SER A 10 20.46 3.21 7.51
CA SER A 10 20.61 1.99 8.31
C SER A 10 19.38 1.76 9.18
N ALA A 11 18.91 2.79 9.89
CA ALA A 11 17.69 2.72 10.69
C ALA A 11 16.47 2.37 9.83
N ALA A 12 16.26 3.08 8.72
CA ALA A 12 15.13 2.84 7.82
C ALA A 12 15.12 1.41 7.26
N PHE A 13 16.27 0.89 6.80
CA PHE A 13 16.33 -0.47 6.26
C PHE A 13 16.16 -1.55 7.32
N ARG A 14 16.63 -1.34 8.55
CA ARG A 14 16.40 -2.28 9.67
C ARG A 14 14.94 -2.32 10.06
N VAL A 15 14.30 -1.17 10.25
CA VAL A 15 12.86 -1.07 10.53
C VAL A 15 12.05 -1.72 9.42
N ARG A 16 12.36 -1.43 8.15
CA ARG A 16 11.68 -2.08 7.01
C ARG A 16 11.81 -3.60 7.04
N SER A 17 13.00 -4.12 7.33
CA SER A 17 13.23 -5.57 7.42
C SER A 17 12.40 -6.22 8.53
N VAL A 18 12.38 -5.60 9.72
CA VAL A 18 11.60 -6.10 10.86
C VAL A 18 10.10 -5.99 10.60
N ALA A 19 9.63 -4.88 10.03
CA ALA A 19 8.23 -4.70 9.66
C ALA A 19 7.78 -5.74 8.62
N SER A 20 8.59 -6.03 7.61
CA SER A 20 8.29 -7.07 6.60
C SER A 20 8.14 -8.44 7.25
N PHE A 21 9.01 -8.79 8.19
CA PHE A 21 8.88 -10.03 8.94
C PHE A 21 7.62 -10.05 9.80
N ALA A 22 7.29 -8.94 10.47
CA ALA A 22 6.09 -8.82 11.28
C ALA A 22 4.81 -9.03 10.46
N ILE A 23 4.75 -8.49 9.23
CA ILE A 23 3.64 -8.69 8.31
C ILE A 23 3.46 -10.17 8.00
N HIS A 24 4.52 -10.87 7.58
CA HIS A 24 4.44 -12.30 7.32
C HIS A 24 4.01 -13.09 8.56
N LYS A 25 4.58 -12.77 9.72
CA LYS A 25 4.25 -13.43 10.98
C LYS A 25 2.78 -13.22 11.36
N PHE A 26 2.27 -11.99 11.24
CA PHE A 26 0.88 -11.65 11.52
C PHE A 26 -0.10 -12.51 10.72
N PHE A 27 0.07 -12.57 9.42
CA PHE A 27 -0.84 -13.30 8.55
C PHE A 27 -0.72 -14.82 8.71
N GLN A 28 0.50 -15.34 8.77
CA GLN A 28 0.73 -16.78 8.88
C GLN A 28 0.22 -17.37 10.19
N GLU A 29 0.38 -16.67 11.31
CA GLU A 29 -0.16 -17.09 12.62
C GLU A 29 -1.69 -17.08 12.67
N ARG A 30 -2.35 -16.35 11.75
CA ARG A 30 -3.81 -16.29 11.59
C ARG A 30 -4.35 -17.21 10.49
N GLY A 31 -3.50 -18.10 9.98
CA GLY A 31 -3.87 -19.11 9.00
C GLY A 31 -4.04 -18.61 7.57
N PHE A 32 -3.49 -17.44 7.26
CA PHE A 32 -3.43 -16.96 5.88
C PHE A 32 -2.31 -17.66 5.11
N MET A 33 -2.59 -18.03 3.87
CA MET A 33 -1.58 -18.53 2.95
C MET A 33 -0.91 -17.37 2.20
N TYR A 34 0.42 -17.34 2.19
CA TYR A 34 1.16 -16.38 1.38
C TYR A 34 1.11 -16.75 -0.10
N ALA A 35 0.45 -15.93 -0.89
CA ALA A 35 0.29 -16.13 -2.33
C ALA A 35 1.37 -15.39 -3.12
N HIS A 36 2.12 -16.15 -3.93
CA HIS A 36 3.12 -15.59 -4.85
C HIS A 36 2.47 -15.37 -6.22
N THR A 37 1.83 -14.21 -6.38
CA THR A 37 1.21 -13.84 -7.66
C THR A 37 2.25 -13.37 -8.68
N PRO A 38 2.00 -13.53 -10.00
CA PRO A 38 2.94 -13.14 -11.04
C PRO A 38 3.23 -11.63 -11.04
N LEU A 39 4.49 -11.26 -11.20
CA LEU A 39 4.90 -9.86 -11.39
C LEU A 39 4.79 -9.39 -12.85
N ILE A 40 4.82 -10.33 -13.79
CA ILE A 40 4.60 -10.05 -15.21
C ILE A 40 3.23 -10.60 -15.57
N SER A 41 2.34 -9.72 -16.02
CA SER A 41 0.94 -10.03 -16.34
C SER A 41 0.55 -9.42 -17.67
N CYS A 42 -0.48 -9.99 -18.30
CA CYS A 42 -1.12 -9.41 -19.48
C CYS A 42 -2.46 -8.74 -19.12
N SER A 43 -2.82 -8.75 -17.85
CA SER A 43 -4.06 -8.21 -17.33
C SER A 43 -3.79 -6.92 -16.55
N ASP A 44 -4.63 -5.92 -16.78
CA ASP A 44 -4.71 -4.73 -15.95
C ASP A 44 -5.64 -5.04 -14.78
N CYS A 45 -5.10 -5.04 -13.57
CA CYS A 45 -5.87 -5.13 -12.35
C CYS A 45 -6.23 -3.71 -11.91
N GLU A 46 -7.42 -3.47 -11.42
CA GLU A 46 -7.92 -2.18 -10.95
C GLU A 46 -8.17 -1.10 -12.03
N GLY A 47 -7.92 -1.35 -13.32
CA GLY A 47 -8.04 -0.34 -14.37
C GLY A 47 -7.06 0.84 -14.19
N ALA A 48 -5.93 0.61 -13.54
CA ALA A 48 -4.96 1.63 -13.16
C ALA A 48 -4.19 2.26 -14.35
N GLY A 49 -4.53 1.92 -15.57
CA GLY A 49 -4.26 2.61 -16.82
C GLY A 49 -2.81 2.74 -17.28
N GLU A 50 -1.85 2.95 -16.43
CA GLU A 50 -0.46 3.16 -16.80
C GLU A 50 0.46 2.06 -16.25
N MET A 51 0.62 0.99 -17.06
CA MET A 51 1.49 -0.14 -16.72
C MET A 51 2.84 -0.01 -17.42
N PHE A 52 3.92 -0.36 -16.72
CA PHE A 52 5.23 -0.54 -17.36
C PHE A 52 5.21 -1.74 -18.28
N ARG A 53 5.60 -1.55 -19.53
CA ARG A 53 5.67 -2.62 -20.50
C ARG A 53 6.92 -3.48 -20.31
N VAL A 54 6.74 -4.80 -20.40
CA VAL A 54 7.83 -5.78 -20.43
C VAL A 54 7.94 -6.33 -21.86
N THR A 55 9.12 -6.19 -22.47
CA THR A 55 9.36 -6.65 -23.84
C THR A 55 10.81 -7.07 -24.01
N THR A 56 11.04 -8.02 -24.90
CA THR A 56 12.38 -8.42 -25.39
C THR A 56 12.66 -7.92 -26.80
N LEU A 57 11.74 -7.15 -27.39
CA LEU A 57 11.93 -6.54 -28.70
C LEU A 57 12.97 -5.42 -28.63
N GLU A 58 13.81 -5.36 -29.65
CA GLU A 58 14.76 -4.26 -29.82
C GLU A 58 14.02 -2.95 -30.14
N LEU A 59 14.13 -1.96 -29.26
CA LEU A 59 13.36 -0.71 -29.36
C LEU A 59 13.74 0.12 -30.59
N ASP A 60 14.99 0.01 -31.06
CA ASP A 60 15.49 0.73 -32.25
C ASP A 60 14.99 0.14 -33.56
N ASN A 61 14.51 -1.11 -33.55
CA ASN A 61 14.02 -1.82 -34.72
C ASN A 61 12.86 -2.74 -34.37
N VAL A 62 11.76 -2.14 -33.92
CA VAL A 62 10.58 -2.90 -33.49
C VAL A 62 9.89 -3.51 -34.72
N PRO A 63 9.69 -4.85 -34.75
CA PRO A 63 8.95 -5.51 -35.82
C PRO A 63 7.51 -5.03 -35.87
N LYS A 64 6.99 -4.85 -37.11
CA LYS A 64 5.63 -4.36 -37.32
C LYS A 64 4.82 -5.34 -38.16
N THR A 65 3.53 -5.35 -37.93
CA THR A 65 2.51 -6.02 -38.73
C THR A 65 2.23 -5.23 -40.01
N GLU A 66 1.49 -5.80 -40.94
CA GLU A 66 1.13 -5.15 -42.21
C GLU A 66 0.35 -3.82 -42.00
N ASP A 67 -0.42 -3.71 -40.92
CA ASP A 67 -1.16 -2.50 -40.55
C ASP A 67 -0.32 -1.50 -39.72
N GLY A 68 0.99 -1.73 -39.60
CA GLY A 68 1.95 -0.81 -38.99
C GLY A 68 2.01 -0.85 -37.46
N LYS A 69 1.27 -1.75 -36.81
CA LYS A 69 1.33 -1.95 -35.35
C LYS A 69 2.54 -2.80 -34.94
N ILE A 70 2.88 -2.79 -33.66
CA ILE A 70 3.94 -3.66 -33.13
C ILE A 70 3.52 -5.11 -33.30
N ASP A 71 4.39 -5.90 -33.92
CA ASP A 71 4.20 -7.36 -34.07
C ASP A 71 4.66 -8.10 -32.80
N TYR A 72 3.77 -8.22 -31.83
CA TYR A 72 4.04 -8.93 -30.57
C TYR A 72 4.23 -10.44 -30.75
N SER A 73 3.87 -11.03 -31.90
CA SER A 73 4.15 -12.45 -32.14
C SER A 73 5.66 -12.76 -32.14
N LYS A 74 6.49 -11.75 -32.28
CA LYS A 74 7.96 -11.81 -32.22
C LYS A 74 8.53 -11.55 -30.83
N ASP A 75 7.70 -11.12 -29.87
CA ASP A 75 8.10 -10.91 -28.49
C ASP A 75 8.07 -12.21 -27.69
N PHE A 76 8.71 -12.22 -26.52
CA PHE A 76 8.85 -13.40 -25.66
C PHE A 76 7.51 -14.06 -25.34
N PHE A 77 6.53 -13.28 -24.87
CA PHE A 77 5.19 -13.77 -24.52
C PHE A 77 4.23 -13.86 -25.72
N GLN A 78 4.65 -13.50 -26.91
CA GLN A 78 3.83 -13.42 -28.13
C GLN A 78 2.56 -12.56 -28.02
N LYS A 79 2.51 -11.70 -27.00
CA LYS A 79 1.44 -10.73 -26.68
C LYS A 79 1.99 -9.61 -25.82
N PRO A 80 1.30 -8.46 -25.72
CA PRO A 80 1.70 -7.41 -24.77
C PRO A 80 1.76 -7.95 -23.34
N ALA A 81 2.87 -7.67 -22.65
CA ALA A 81 3.07 -8.01 -21.25
C ALA A 81 3.53 -6.78 -20.45
N PHE A 82 3.22 -6.75 -19.19
CA PHE A 82 3.43 -5.60 -18.32
C PHE A 82 3.86 -6.04 -16.93
N LEU A 83 4.46 -5.11 -16.18
CA LEU A 83 4.62 -5.27 -14.74
C LEU A 83 3.27 -5.08 -14.05
N THR A 84 2.99 -5.93 -13.08
CA THR A 84 1.70 -5.90 -12.36
C THR A 84 1.52 -4.63 -11.53
N VAL A 85 0.30 -4.17 -11.44
CA VAL A 85 -0.11 -3.02 -10.58
C VAL A 85 -0.66 -3.49 -9.22
N SER A 86 -1.02 -4.78 -9.10
CA SER A 86 -1.56 -5.42 -7.90
C SER A 86 -1.51 -6.95 -8.05
N GLY A 87 -1.42 -7.65 -6.94
CA GLY A 87 -1.58 -9.10 -6.87
C GLY A 87 -3.02 -9.57 -6.66
N GLN A 88 -3.97 -8.64 -6.56
CA GLN A 88 -5.35 -8.92 -6.16
C GLN A 88 -6.06 -9.88 -7.12
N LEU A 89 -5.94 -9.68 -8.44
CA LEU A 89 -6.68 -10.46 -9.43
C LEU A 89 -6.42 -11.98 -9.32
N GLU A 90 -5.18 -12.36 -9.21
CA GLU A 90 -4.78 -13.76 -8.99
C GLU A 90 -4.99 -14.19 -7.53
N GLY A 91 -4.87 -13.22 -6.60
CA GLY A 91 -5.13 -13.42 -5.17
C GLY A 91 -6.56 -13.84 -4.89
N GLU A 92 -7.56 -13.20 -5.48
CA GLU A 92 -8.98 -13.55 -5.34
C GLU A 92 -9.29 -14.97 -5.83
N ILE A 93 -8.66 -15.40 -6.94
CA ILE A 93 -8.80 -16.78 -7.44
C ILE A 93 -8.27 -17.77 -6.40
N MET A 94 -7.15 -17.44 -5.75
CA MET A 94 -6.57 -18.30 -4.72
C MET A 94 -7.40 -18.28 -3.43
N ALA A 95 -7.97 -17.11 -3.06
CA ALA A 95 -8.82 -16.99 -1.89
C ALA A 95 -10.09 -17.86 -1.99
N GLN A 96 -10.66 -18.02 -3.18
CA GLN A 96 -11.79 -18.95 -3.41
C GLN A 96 -11.44 -20.42 -3.09
N SER A 97 -10.17 -20.78 -3.20
CA SER A 97 -9.71 -22.16 -2.94
C SER A 97 -9.21 -22.35 -1.51
N PHE A 98 -8.51 -21.35 -0.96
CA PHE A 98 -7.82 -21.44 0.32
C PHE A 98 -8.52 -20.70 1.46
N GLY A 99 -9.53 -19.89 1.16
CA GLY A 99 -10.32 -19.12 2.12
C GLY A 99 -9.65 -17.83 2.57
N LYS A 100 -8.39 -17.88 2.98
CA LYS A 100 -7.60 -16.73 3.44
C LYS A 100 -6.22 -16.74 2.80
N ILE A 101 -5.92 -15.72 2.05
CA ILE A 101 -4.59 -15.52 1.45
C ILE A 101 -4.12 -14.08 1.68
N TYR A 102 -2.85 -13.83 1.49
CA TYR A 102 -2.32 -12.48 1.33
C TYR A 102 -1.21 -12.47 0.30
N THR A 103 -1.12 -11.40 -0.45
CA THR A 103 0.08 -11.04 -1.20
C THR A 103 0.90 -10.05 -0.38
N PHE A 104 2.21 -10.09 -0.54
CA PHE A 104 3.12 -9.07 -0.02
C PHE A 104 4.32 -9.03 -0.96
N GLY A 105 4.29 -8.13 -1.91
CA GLY A 105 5.28 -8.08 -2.97
C GLY A 105 5.31 -6.75 -3.72
N PRO A 106 6.30 -6.60 -4.61
CA PRO A 106 6.44 -5.38 -5.40
C PRO A 106 5.31 -5.25 -6.42
N THR A 107 4.82 -4.02 -6.56
CA THR A 107 3.87 -3.58 -7.58
C THR A 107 4.41 -2.35 -8.28
N PHE A 108 3.93 -2.09 -9.49
CA PHE A 108 4.51 -1.10 -10.38
C PHE A 108 3.41 -0.26 -11.02
N ARG A 109 3.51 1.06 -10.91
CA ARG A 109 2.57 2.00 -11.56
C ARG A 109 3.35 3.06 -12.30
N ALA A 110 3.06 3.23 -13.60
CA ALA A 110 3.77 4.15 -14.49
C ALA A 110 3.16 5.55 -14.51
N GLU A 111 2.30 5.87 -13.56
CA GLU A 111 1.63 7.16 -13.46
C GLU A 111 2.62 8.32 -13.34
N ARG A 112 2.40 9.35 -14.17
CA ARG A 112 3.22 10.57 -14.15
C ARG A 112 2.78 11.52 -13.04
N SER A 113 2.96 11.10 -11.78
CA SER A 113 2.67 11.92 -10.62
C SER A 113 3.95 12.24 -9.85
N TYR A 114 4.16 13.52 -9.57
CA TYR A 114 5.37 14.03 -8.88
C TYR A 114 5.09 14.40 -7.42
N THR A 115 4.23 13.66 -6.74
CA THR A 115 3.97 13.89 -5.33
C THR A 115 4.89 13.04 -4.44
N GLN A 116 5.02 13.41 -3.18
CA GLN A 116 5.83 12.64 -2.21
C GLN A 116 5.26 11.23 -1.91
N ARG A 117 4.01 10.97 -2.28
CA ARG A 117 3.31 9.71 -2.02
C ARG A 117 3.30 8.75 -3.21
N HIS A 118 3.75 9.18 -4.39
CA HIS A 118 3.75 8.34 -5.59
C HIS A 118 5.15 7.79 -5.85
N ALA A 119 5.26 6.48 -5.83
CA ALA A 119 6.45 5.74 -6.23
C ALA A 119 6.09 4.82 -7.40
N ALA A 120 7.02 4.69 -8.37
CA ALA A 120 6.84 3.82 -9.53
C ALA A 120 6.94 2.33 -9.15
N GLU A 121 7.60 2.01 -8.04
CA GLU A 121 7.70 0.68 -7.46
C GLU A 121 7.47 0.78 -5.95
N PHE A 122 6.58 -0.03 -5.43
CA PHE A 122 6.28 -0.11 -4.00
C PHE A 122 5.77 -1.52 -3.66
N TRP A 123 5.72 -1.85 -2.38
CA TRP A 123 5.22 -3.13 -1.91
C TRP A 123 3.82 -2.96 -1.35
N MET A 124 2.89 -3.78 -1.83
CA MET A 124 1.52 -3.84 -1.31
C MET A 124 1.33 -5.01 -0.36
N ILE A 125 0.48 -4.81 0.63
CA ILE A 125 -0.03 -5.84 1.52
C ILE A 125 -1.50 -6.00 1.16
N GLU A 126 -1.86 -7.14 0.59
CA GLU A 126 -3.18 -7.36 0.00
C GLU A 126 -3.75 -8.68 0.54
N PRO A 127 -4.40 -8.66 1.72
CA PRO A 127 -5.14 -9.83 2.20
C PRO A 127 -6.45 -9.99 1.45
N GLU A 128 -6.80 -11.24 1.13
CA GLU A 128 -8.08 -11.62 0.53
C GLU A 128 -8.73 -12.70 1.38
N ILE A 129 -9.98 -12.47 1.79
CA ILE A 129 -10.73 -13.36 2.67
C ILE A 129 -12.06 -13.70 2.03
N ALA A 130 -12.24 -14.97 1.68
CA ALA A 130 -13.52 -15.43 1.19
C ALA A 130 -14.60 -15.30 2.27
N PHE A 131 -15.79 -14.77 1.87
CA PHE A 131 -16.97 -14.61 2.71
C PHE A 131 -16.86 -13.58 3.85
N ALA A 132 -15.81 -12.76 3.88
CA ALA A 132 -15.70 -11.64 4.80
C ALA A 132 -16.58 -10.46 4.36
N ASP A 133 -17.01 -9.67 5.32
CA ASP A 133 -17.67 -8.39 5.08
C ASP A 133 -16.74 -7.20 5.42
N LEU A 134 -17.23 -5.98 5.22
CA LEU A 134 -16.47 -4.75 5.50
C LEU A 134 -16.03 -4.65 6.97
N SER A 135 -16.84 -5.15 7.90
CA SER A 135 -16.48 -5.13 9.34
C SER A 135 -15.31 -6.04 9.61
N ASP A 136 -15.30 -7.24 9.02
CA ASP A 136 -14.21 -8.20 9.14
C ASP A 136 -12.90 -7.63 8.57
N ASP A 137 -12.99 -6.91 7.45
CA ASP A 137 -11.81 -6.29 6.81
C ASP A 137 -11.25 -5.15 7.67
N MET A 138 -12.09 -4.26 8.19
CA MET A 138 -11.66 -3.21 9.11
C MET A 138 -11.04 -3.78 10.39
N ASP A 139 -11.59 -4.86 10.97
CA ASP A 139 -11.02 -5.53 12.13
C ASP A 139 -9.62 -6.09 11.82
N LEU A 140 -9.46 -6.75 10.68
CA LEU A 140 -8.17 -7.28 10.25
C LEU A 140 -7.14 -6.18 10.02
N ALA A 141 -7.54 -5.09 9.36
CA ALA A 141 -6.65 -3.97 9.07
C ALA A 141 -6.18 -3.28 10.36
N GLU A 142 -7.08 -3.03 11.31
CA GLU A 142 -6.75 -2.48 12.63
C GLU A 142 -5.77 -3.38 13.39
N ASP A 143 -6.07 -4.67 13.47
CA ASP A 143 -5.21 -5.66 14.15
C ASP A 143 -3.82 -5.75 13.50
N MET A 144 -3.74 -5.73 12.16
CA MET A 144 -2.49 -5.78 11.44
C MET A 144 -1.62 -4.54 11.72
N ILE A 145 -2.20 -3.35 11.64
CA ILE A 145 -1.49 -2.09 11.87
C ILE A 145 -0.94 -2.05 13.31
N LYS A 146 -1.79 -2.35 14.29
CA LYS A 146 -1.40 -2.40 15.70
C LYS A 146 -0.29 -3.42 15.96
N TYR A 147 -0.43 -4.62 15.37
CA TYR A 147 0.56 -5.68 15.52
C TYR A 147 1.93 -5.30 14.95
N VAL A 148 1.95 -4.80 13.71
CA VAL A 148 3.21 -4.42 13.03
C VAL A 148 3.89 -3.29 13.79
N ILE A 149 3.15 -2.25 14.19
CA ILE A 149 3.70 -1.13 14.98
C ILE A 149 4.26 -1.64 16.31
N SER A 150 3.50 -2.44 17.06
CA SER A 150 3.95 -3.01 18.35
C SER A 150 5.21 -3.84 18.19
N TYR A 151 5.25 -4.68 17.13
CA TYR A 151 6.40 -5.51 16.83
C TYR A 151 7.66 -4.68 16.52
N VAL A 152 7.51 -3.60 15.77
CA VAL A 152 8.60 -2.66 15.45
C VAL A 152 9.06 -1.90 16.70
N LEU A 153 8.13 -1.41 17.52
CA LEU A 153 8.43 -0.73 18.80
C LEU A 153 9.24 -1.62 19.75
N GLU A 154 8.94 -2.91 19.77
CA GLU A 154 9.66 -3.88 20.61
C GLU A 154 11.04 -4.24 20.06
N ASN A 155 11.15 -4.45 18.76
CA ASN A 155 12.34 -5.05 18.11
C ASN A 155 13.30 -4.05 17.46
N CYS A 156 12.93 -2.76 17.32
CA CYS A 156 13.74 -1.71 16.68
C CYS A 156 13.99 -0.51 17.61
N LYS A 157 14.21 -0.73 18.90
CA LYS A 157 14.31 0.35 19.90
C LYS A 157 15.40 1.37 19.55
N GLN A 158 16.59 0.92 19.19
CA GLN A 158 17.73 1.80 18.87
C GLN A 158 17.47 2.64 17.61
N GLU A 159 16.90 2.02 16.58
CA GLU A 159 16.56 2.67 15.34
C GLU A 159 15.45 3.72 15.54
N LEU A 160 14.45 3.38 16.33
CA LEU A 160 13.36 4.30 16.66
C LEU A 160 13.80 5.45 17.55
N GLU A 161 14.65 5.21 18.54
CA GLU A 161 15.25 6.27 19.36
C GLU A 161 16.08 7.25 18.50
N PHE A 162 16.86 6.72 17.56
CA PHE A 162 17.59 7.54 16.60
C PHE A 162 16.63 8.38 15.74
N CYS A 163 15.60 7.77 15.15
CA CYS A 163 14.60 8.46 14.33
C CYS A 163 13.85 9.51 15.15
N ASN A 164 13.43 9.17 16.36
CA ASN A 164 12.71 10.08 17.26
C ASN A 164 13.53 11.30 17.64
N LYS A 165 14.84 11.14 17.80
CA LYS A 165 15.75 12.22 18.20
C LYS A 165 16.17 13.12 17.04
N PHE A 166 16.41 12.56 15.86
CA PHE A 166 17.11 13.26 14.78
C PHE A 166 16.26 13.50 13.52
N ILE A 167 15.11 12.85 13.39
CA ILE A 167 14.26 12.92 12.19
C ILE A 167 12.90 13.49 12.53
N ASP A 168 12.22 12.95 13.54
CA ASP A 168 10.83 13.25 13.84
C ASP A 168 10.55 13.15 15.34
N ASN A 169 10.62 14.28 16.04
CA ASN A 169 10.31 14.39 17.45
C ASN A 169 8.84 14.00 17.72
N GLY A 170 8.62 13.04 18.62
CA GLY A 170 7.29 12.52 18.94
C GLY A 170 6.91 11.27 18.14
N LEU A 171 7.79 10.72 17.29
CA LEU A 171 7.55 9.51 16.53
C LEU A 171 7.11 8.33 17.41
N ILE A 172 7.87 8.05 18.48
CA ILE A 172 7.58 6.92 19.39
C ILE A 172 6.24 7.11 20.10
N GLU A 173 5.94 8.33 20.52
CA GLU A 173 4.67 8.66 21.18
C GLU A 173 3.48 8.40 20.23
N ARG A 174 3.57 8.90 18.98
CA ARG A 174 2.52 8.67 17.98
C ARG A 174 2.34 7.18 17.66
N LEU A 175 3.42 6.44 17.43
CA LEU A 175 3.35 5.00 17.18
C LEU A 175 2.73 4.25 18.37
N THR A 176 3.11 4.62 19.59
CA THR A 176 2.55 4.03 20.81
C THR A 176 1.05 4.35 20.95
N THR A 177 0.65 5.57 20.62
CA THR A 177 -0.76 5.97 20.63
C THR A 177 -1.56 5.16 19.62
N VAL A 178 -1.10 5.04 18.38
CA VAL A 178 -1.77 4.24 17.35
C VAL A 178 -1.89 2.78 17.77
N ALA A 179 -0.80 2.18 18.28
CA ALA A 179 -0.79 0.78 18.69
C ALA A 179 -1.78 0.46 19.86
N ASN A 180 -2.07 1.46 20.69
CA ASN A 180 -2.93 1.28 21.87
C ASN A 180 -4.34 1.89 21.75
N SER A 181 -4.64 2.56 20.64
CA SER A 181 -5.96 3.15 20.40
C SER A 181 -6.89 2.17 19.69
N ASP A 182 -8.17 2.21 19.99
CA ASP A 182 -9.18 1.64 19.09
C ASP A 182 -9.40 2.59 17.92
N PHE A 183 -9.49 2.05 16.71
CA PHE A 183 -9.72 2.87 15.53
C PHE A 183 -11.19 3.30 15.46
N ALA A 184 -11.44 4.52 15.05
CA ALA A 184 -12.79 4.99 14.76
C ALA A 184 -13.28 4.38 13.45
N ARG A 185 -14.59 4.15 13.36
CA ARG A 185 -15.25 3.71 12.12
C ARG A 185 -16.29 4.75 11.77
N VAL A 186 -16.11 5.39 10.62
CA VAL A 186 -16.96 6.48 10.18
C VAL A 186 -17.37 6.24 8.72
N THR A 187 -18.64 6.50 8.42
CA THR A 187 -19.08 6.44 7.03
C THR A 187 -18.55 7.66 6.26
N TYR A 188 -18.28 7.52 4.97
CA TYR A 188 -17.93 8.64 4.10
C TYR A 188 -18.91 9.82 4.24
N THR A 189 -20.21 9.51 4.29
CA THR A 189 -21.26 10.52 4.46
C THR A 189 -21.12 11.30 5.77
N ASP A 190 -20.82 10.63 6.87
CA ASP A 190 -20.65 11.30 8.16
C ASP A 190 -19.31 12.03 8.26
N ALA A 191 -18.25 11.47 7.68
CA ALA A 191 -16.97 12.15 7.54
C ALA A 191 -17.12 13.48 6.79
N VAL A 192 -17.81 13.48 5.64
CA VAL A 192 -18.05 14.71 4.86
C VAL A 192 -18.87 15.72 5.66
N LYS A 193 -19.91 15.31 6.40
CA LYS A 193 -20.69 16.22 7.26
C LYS A 193 -19.82 16.89 8.34
N GLU A 194 -18.84 16.17 8.91
CA GLU A 194 -17.92 16.75 9.87
C GLU A 194 -16.95 17.73 9.20
N LEU A 195 -16.45 17.38 8.01
CA LEU A 195 -15.57 18.26 7.24
C LEU A 195 -16.27 19.54 6.81
N GLU A 196 -17.51 19.47 6.35
CA GLU A 196 -18.30 20.65 5.94
C GLU A 196 -18.43 21.70 7.05
N LYS A 197 -18.45 21.30 8.32
CA LYS A 197 -18.48 22.22 9.47
C LYS A 197 -17.22 23.08 9.58
N ASN A 198 -16.10 22.65 9.04
CA ASN A 198 -14.81 23.32 9.08
C ASN A 198 -14.32 23.78 7.70
N ASN A 199 -15.19 23.79 6.72
CA ASN A 199 -14.86 23.97 5.31
C ASN A 199 -14.10 25.28 5.03
N ASP A 200 -14.35 26.34 5.80
CA ASP A 200 -13.69 27.64 5.61
C ASP A 200 -12.17 27.58 5.86
N ASN A 201 -11.71 26.61 6.62
CA ASN A 201 -10.30 26.42 6.98
C ASN A 201 -9.54 25.48 6.03
N PHE A 202 -10.22 24.86 5.05
CA PHE A 202 -9.58 23.94 4.09
C PHE A 202 -9.21 24.66 2.79
N GLU A 203 -8.09 24.29 2.21
CA GLU A 203 -7.68 24.69 0.87
C GLU A 203 -8.63 24.08 -0.18
N PHE A 204 -8.93 22.77 -0.03
CA PHE A 204 -9.89 22.06 -0.86
C PHE A 204 -11.21 21.92 -0.11
N LYS A 205 -12.28 22.47 -0.67
CA LYS A 205 -13.59 22.38 -0.05
C LYS A 205 -14.13 20.96 -0.08
N ALA A 206 -14.57 20.47 1.08
CA ALA A 206 -15.23 19.17 1.19
C ALA A 206 -16.72 19.31 0.81
N TYR A 207 -17.21 18.37 0.04
CA TYR A 207 -18.62 18.19 -0.31
C TYR A 207 -18.90 16.73 -0.62
N TRP A 208 -20.11 16.29 -0.52
CA TRP A 208 -20.43 14.89 -0.77
C TRP A 208 -20.14 14.50 -2.22
N GLY A 209 -19.33 13.46 -2.42
CA GLY A 209 -18.83 13.00 -3.72
C GLY A 209 -17.44 13.51 -4.09
N CYS A 210 -16.78 14.33 -3.26
CA CYS A 210 -15.39 14.73 -3.49
C CYS A 210 -14.42 13.64 -3.01
N ASP A 211 -13.23 13.60 -3.62
CA ASP A 211 -12.10 12.85 -3.08
C ASP A 211 -11.53 13.57 -1.86
N LEU A 212 -11.38 12.86 -0.76
CA LEU A 212 -10.80 13.42 0.46
C LEU A 212 -9.30 13.70 0.24
N GLN A 213 -8.86 14.86 0.71
CA GLN A 213 -7.47 15.29 0.64
C GLN A 213 -6.77 15.03 1.98
N THR A 214 -5.45 15.03 1.98
CA THR A 214 -4.64 14.84 3.20
C THR A 214 -5.03 15.76 4.35
N GLU A 215 -5.44 16.99 4.06
CA GLU A 215 -5.89 17.93 5.10
C GLU A 215 -7.21 17.48 5.74
N HIS A 216 -8.10 16.85 4.96
CA HIS A 216 -9.37 16.32 5.43
C HIS A 216 -9.16 15.12 6.36
N GLU A 217 -8.37 14.13 5.90
CA GLU A 217 -7.99 12.95 6.69
C GLU A 217 -7.34 13.34 8.01
N ARG A 218 -6.40 14.28 7.93
CA ARG A 218 -5.69 14.78 9.11
C ARG A 218 -6.63 15.50 10.09
N TYR A 219 -7.58 16.29 9.60
CA TYR A 219 -8.55 16.96 10.45
C TYR A 219 -9.45 15.94 11.15
N LEU A 220 -9.94 14.92 10.46
CA LEU A 220 -10.74 13.86 11.05
C LEU A 220 -9.97 13.11 12.15
N THR A 221 -8.77 12.62 11.84
CA THR A 221 -7.96 11.84 12.78
C THR A 221 -7.45 12.64 13.96
N GLU A 222 -6.95 13.86 13.75
CA GLU A 222 -6.29 14.65 14.81
C GLU A 222 -7.24 15.55 15.60
N GLN A 223 -8.32 16.06 14.97
CA GLN A 223 -9.18 17.05 15.61
C GLN A 223 -10.55 16.49 16.00
N VAL A 224 -11.16 15.69 15.12
CA VAL A 224 -12.51 15.14 15.35
C VAL A 224 -12.46 13.89 16.21
N PHE A 225 -11.83 12.84 15.72
CA PHE A 225 -11.81 11.54 16.41
C PHE A 225 -10.66 11.41 17.42
N LYS A 226 -9.56 12.13 17.22
CA LYS A 226 -8.32 12.09 18.02
C LYS A 226 -7.74 10.68 18.13
N LYS A 227 -7.90 9.90 17.10
CA LYS A 227 -7.44 8.53 16.92
C LYS A 227 -7.48 8.14 15.44
N PRO A 228 -6.78 7.06 15.02
CA PRO A 228 -6.93 6.55 13.66
C PRO A 228 -8.39 6.19 13.33
N ASP A 229 -8.78 6.28 12.07
CA ASP A 229 -10.13 5.99 11.59
C ASP A 229 -10.14 5.24 10.24
N PHE A 230 -11.26 4.58 9.96
CA PHE A 230 -11.61 3.93 8.70
C PHE A 230 -12.87 4.57 8.13
#